data_f627daf874f60bd0cde1e7ca82b2f236
#
_entry.id   f627daf874f60bd0cde1e7ca82b2f236
#
_cell.length_a   1.000
_cell.length_b   1.000
_cell.length_c   1.000
_cell.angle_alpha   90.00
_cell.angle_beta   90.00
_cell.angle_gamma   90.00
#
_symmetry.space_group_name_H-M   'P 1'
#
loop_
_entity.id
_entity.type
_entity.pdbx_description
1 polymer ?
#
loop_
_entity_poly.entity_id
_entity_poly.type
_entity_poly.pdbx_seq_one_letter_code
_entity_poly.pdbx_strand_id
1 'polypeptide(L)'
;MRALTKAIRREMSSGVGMIRGKHSHRNLIVELLPGDELCFRVKGTRQRFSVYLGHCFRLAQLLTLEADYKRRMAEYNERRKYSKGLRRPKRPMMPFSKLYFDATSNKQG
;
A
#
# COMPACT_ATOMS: atom_id res chain seq x y z
N MET A 1 13.13 -8.28 -20.71
CA MET A 1 11.69 -8.12 -20.37
C MET A 1 11.10 -7.04 -21.26
N ARG A 2 9.96 -7.31 -21.83
CA ARG A 2 9.30 -6.35 -22.71
C ARG A 2 8.34 -5.47 -21.92
N ALA A 3 8.25 -4.21 -22.28
CA ALA A 3 7.26 -3.31 -21.72
C ALA A 3 5.85 -3.77 -22.13
N LEU A 4 4.89 -3.50 -21.28
CA LEU A 4 3.49 -3.83 -21.54
C LEU A 4 2.95 -2.93 -22.66
N THR A 5 2.39 -3.53 -23.69
CA THR A 5 1.81 -2.80 -24.83
C THR A 5 0.29 -2.79 -24.81
N LYS A 6 -0.34 -3.68 -24.06
CA LYS A 6 -1.78 -3.79 -23.93
C LYS A 6 -2.16 -3.84 -22.46
N ALA A 7 -3.33 -3.29 -22.14
CA ALA A 7 -3.85 -3.36 -20.78
C ALA A 7 -4.16 -4.80 -20.38
N ILE A 8 -3.85 -5.16 -19.16
CA ILE A 8 -4.23 -6.45 -18.57
C ILE A 8 -5.24 -6.16 -17.49
N ARG A 9 -6.40 -6.81 -17.61
CA ARG A 9 -7.53 -6.60 -16.69
C ARG A 9 -7.81 -7.86 -15.89
N ARG A 10 -8.07 -7.70 -14.61
CA ARG A 10 -8.50 -8.80 -13.73
C ARG A 10 -9.57 -8.31 -12.77
N GLU A 11 -10.54 -9.16 -12.51
CA GLU A 11 -11.54 -8.90 -11.48
C GLU A 11 -11.12 -9.63 -10.20
N MET A 12 -11.13 -8.92 -9.07
CA MET A 12 -10.84 -9.53 -7.78
C MET A 12 -12.05 -10.33 -7.33
N SER A 13 -11.78 -11.44 -6.63
CA SER A 13 -12.84 -12.32 -6.13
C SER A 13 -13.51 -11.83 -4.86
N SER A 14 -12.95 -10.81 -4.21
CA SER A 14 -13.50 -10.24 -2.98
C SER A 14 -13.91 -8.79 -3.20
N GLY A 15 -15.00 -8.39 -2.55
CA GLY A 15 -15.44 -7.01 -2.58
C GLY A 15 -14.54 -6.12 -1.74
N VAL A 16 -14.41 -4.87 -2.16
CA VAL A 16 -13.62 -3.86 -1.44
C VAL A 16 -14.51 -2.66 -1.17
N GLY A 17 -14.47 -2.18 0.07
CA GLY A 17 -15.21 -0.98 0.44
C GLY A 17 -14.61 0.27 -0.15
N MET A 18 -15.45 1.18 -0.59
CA MET A 18 -15.03 2.51 -1.02
C MET A 18 -15.02 3.48 0.15
N ILE A 19 -14.12 4.45 0.09
CA ILE A 19 -14.08 5.51 1.11
C ILE A 19 -15.41 6.26 1.12
N ARG A 20 -15.95 6.53 -0.06
CA ARG A 20 -17.27 7.12 -0.22
C ARG A 20 -18.04 6.30 -1.24
N GLY A 21 -19.23 5.86 -0.91
CA GLY A 21 -20.04 5.19 -1.90
C GLY A 21 -20.87 4.07 -1.35
N LYS A 22 -21.77 3.62 -2.20
CA LYS A 22 -22.78 2.61 -1.87
C LYS A 22 -22.42 1.22 -2.43
N HIS A 23 -21.18 1.05 -2.90
CA HIS A 23 -20.78 -0.14 -3.64
C HIS A 23 -19.77 -1.01 -2.90
N SER A 24 -19.87 -1.03 -1.57
CA SER A 24 -18.89 -1.69 -0.71
C SER A 24 -18.82 -3.21 -0.88
N HIS A 25 -19.82 -3.82 -1.52
CA HIS A 25 -19.86 -5.27 -1.70
C HIS A 25 -19.53 -5.70 -3.14
N ARG A 26 -19.23 -4.75 -4.01
CA ARG A 26 -18.91 -5.05 -5.39
C ARG A 26 -17.43 -5.40 -5.55
N ASN A 27 -17.14 -6.24 -6.53
CA ASN A 27 -15.76 -6.62 -6.81
C ASN A 27 -15.01 -5.45 -7.41
N LEU A 28 -13.71 -5.46 -7.16
CA LEU A 28 -12.80 -4.48 -7.72
C LEU A 28 -12.24 -5.00 -9.04
N ILE A 29 -12.23 -4.16 -10.06
CA ILE A 29 -11.55 -4.45 -11.31
C ILE A 29 -10.22 -3.75 -11.31
N VAL A 30 -9.15 -4.50 -11.56
CA VAL A 30 -7.78 -3.99 -11.57
C VAL A 30 -7.26 -4.10 -12.99
N GLU A 31 -6.73 -2.99 -13.50
CA GLU A 31 -6.13 -2.94 -14.82
C GLU A 31 -4.68 -2.49 -14.71
N LEU A 32 -3.79 -3.28 -15.31
CA LEU A 32 -2.40 -2.88 -15.47
C LEU A 32 -2.27 -2.25 -16.85
N LEU A 33 -1.97 -0.97 -16.89
CA LEU A 33 -1.95 -0.18 -18.11
C LEU A 33 -0.53 0.01 -18.63
N PRO A 34 -0.37 0.20 -19.95
CA PRO A 34 0.92 0.67 -20.49
C PRO A 34 1.31 2.00 -19.83
N GLY A 35 2.61 2.23 -19.66
CA GLY A 35 3.08 3.44 -18.98
C GLY A 35 3.22 3.28 -17.47
N ASP A 36 3.24 2.03 -16.99
CA ASP A 36 3.49 1.71 -15.59
C ASP A 36 2.43 2.26 -14.64
N GLU A 37 1.17 2.26 -15.07
CA GLU A 37 0.03 2.65 -14.25
C GLU A 37 -0.81 1.46 -13.85
N LEU A 38 -1.30 1.50 -12.61
CA LEU A 38 -2.27 0.56 -12.10
C LEU A 38 -3.57 1.31 -11.88
N CYS A 39 -4.64 0.81 -12.49
CA CYS A 39 -5.94 1.45 -12.43
C CYS A 39 -6.94 0.56 -11.70
N PHE A 40 -7.74 1.16 -10.85
CA PHE A 40 -8.76 0.46 -10.07
C PHE A 40 -10.13 1.03 -10.40
N ARG A 41 -11.11 0.15 -10.47
CA ARG A 41 -12.50 0.53 -10.68
C ARG A 41 -13.39 -0.47 -9.94
N VAL A 42 -14.41 0.04 -9.26
CA VAL A 42 -15.42 -0.85 -8.68
C VAL A 42 -16.33 -1.32 -9.81
N LYS A 43 -16.60 -2.62 -9.86
CA LYS A 43 -17.42 -3.23 -10.91
C LYS A 43 -18.77 -2.53 -10.99
N GLY A 44 -19.15 -2.16 -12.21
CA GLY A 44 -20.40 -1.46 -12.44
C GLY A 44 -20.36 0.05 -12.27
N THR A 45 -19.20 0.61 -11.96
CA THR A 45 -19.02 2.06 -11.88
C THR A 45 -18.09 2.55 -12.99
N ARG A 46 -18.16 3.86 -13.28
CA ARG A 46 -17.30 4.47 -14.30
C ARG A 46 -16.06 5.14 -13.70
N GLN A 47 -16.08 5.40 -12.41
CA GLN A 47 -14.99 6.09 -11.74
C GLN A 47 -13.73 5.22 -11.70
N ARG A 48 -12.62 5.75 -12.18
CA ARG A 48 -11.34 5.07 -12.18
C ARG A 48 -10.38 5.79 -11.25
N PHE A 49 -9.58 5.00 -10.56
CA PHE A 49 -8.54 5.51 -9.67
C PHE A 49 -7.22 4.90 -10.11
N SER A 50 -6.28 5.74 -10.49
CA SER A 50 -5.01 5.28 -11.05
C SER A 50 -3.86 5.64 -10.12
N VAL A 51 -2.82 4.81 -10.12
CA VAL A 51 -1.61 5.06 -9.36
C VAL A 51 -0.41 4.58 -10.17
N TYR A 52 0.68 5.32 -10.09
CA TYR A 52 1.93 4.92 -10.70
C TYR A 52 2.52 3.71 -9.97
N LEU A 53 2.98 2.71 -10.72
CA LEU A 53 3.47 1.46 -10.13
C LEU A 53 4.63 1.67 -9.16
N GLY A 54 5.47 2.67 -9.39
CA GLY A 54 6.55 3.00 -8.47
C GLY A 54 6.03 3.38 -7.09
N HIS A 55 4.89 4.07 -7.02
CA HIS A 55 4.25 4.40 -5.75
C HIS A 55 3.70 3.15 -5.07
N CYS A 56 3.16 2.22 -5.85
CA CYS A 56 2.70 0.93 -5.31
C CYS A 56 3.86 0.15 -4.69
N PHE A 57 5.00 0.13 -5.36
CA PHE A 57 6.19 -0.54 -4.84
C PHE A 57 6.62 0.06 -3.51
N ARG A 58 6.68 1.39 -3.44
CA ARG A 58 7.08 2.08 -2.21
C ARG A 58 6.11 1.82 -1.07
N LEU A 59 4.83 1.81 -1.37
CA LEU A 59 3.81 1.49 -0.37
C LEU A 59 3.95 0.04 0.11
N ALA A 60 4.14 -0.89 -0.80
CA ALA A 60 4.35 -2.29 -0.45
C ALA A 60 5.59 -2.48 0.42
N GLN A 61 6.67 -1.79 0.08
CA GLN A 61 7.89 -1.81 0.87
C GLN A 61 7.65 -1.27 2.28
N LEU A 62 6.95 -0.14 2.38
CA LEU A 62 6.61 0.48 3.64
C LEU A 62 5.80 -0.47 4.53
N LEU A 63 4.75 -1.07 3.96
CA LEU A 63 3.89 -1.99 4.69
C LEU A 63 4.65 -3.22 5.18
N THR A 64 5.56 -3.74 4.35
CA THR A 64 6.39 -4.88 4.72
C THR A 64 7.33 -4.54 5.87
N LEU A 65 7.97 -3.37 5.79
CA LEU A 65 8.88 -2.93 6.85
C LEU A 65 8.15 -2.67 8.17
N GLU A 66 6.95 -2.12 8.12
CA GLU A 66 6.13 -1.91 9.32
C GLU A 66 5.72 -3.25 9.96
N ALA A 67 5.29 -4.20 9.14
CA ALA A 67 4.91 -5.51 9.63
C ALA A 67 6.10 -6.23 10.28
N ASP A 68 7.26 -6.14 9.67
CA ASP A 68 8.50 -6.71 10.21
C ASP A 68 8.89 -6.05 11.54
N TYR A 69 8.79 -4.73 11.60
CA TYR A 69 9.07 -4.00 12.83
C TYR A 69 8.12 -4.41 13.97
N LYS A 70 6.82 -4.49 13.67
CA LYS A 70 5.83 -4.91 14.67
C LYS A 70 6.12 -6.30 15.20
N ARG A 71 6.50 -7.22 14.32
CA ARG A 71 6.87 -8.57 14.70
C ARG A 71 8.09 -8.57 15.61
N ARG A 72 9.13 -7.83 15.24
CA ARG A 72 10.36 -7.73 16.04
C ARG A 72 10.10 -7.10 17.40
N MET A 73 9.23 -6.10 17.46
CA MET A 73 8.85 -5.47 18.73
C MET A 73 8.09 -6.45 19.63
N ALA A 74 7.20 -7.25 19.05
CA ALA A 74 6.48 -8.27 19.82
C ALA A 74 7.47 -9.29 20.41
N GLU A 75 8.41 -9.77 19.61
CA GLU A 75 9.47 -10.69 20.07
C GLU A 75 10.35 -10.03 21.15
N TYR A 76 10.72 -8.79 20.95
CA TYR A 76 11.52 -8.04 21.91
C TYR A 76 10.78 -7.91 23.26
N ASN A 77 9.50 -7.53 23.21
CA ASN A 77 8.70 -7.37 24.42
C ASN A 77 8.56 -8.70 25.17
N GLU A 78 8.45 -9.81 24.44
CA GLU A 78 8.37 -11.12 25.05
C GLU A 78 9.69 -11.52 25.69
N ARG A 79 10.81 -11.35 24.98
CA ARG A 79 12.14 -11.70 25.49
C ARG A 79 12.59 -10.79 26.62
N ARG A 80 12.18 -9.55 26.61
CA ARG A 80 12.53 -8.56 27.65
C ARG A 80 12.08 -8.99 29.04
N LYS A 81 11.02 -9.78 29.13
CA LYS A 81 10.53 -10.31 30.40
C LYS A 81 11.53 -11.26 31.05
N TYR A 82 12.38 -11.91 30.28
CA TYR A 82 13.27 -12.97 30.74
C TYR A 82 14.76 -12.62 30.60
N SER A 83 15.09 -11.59 29.84
CA SER A 83 16.49 -11.22 29.60
C SER A 83 16.65 -9.72 29.69
N LYS A 84 17.73 -9.29 30.39
CA LYS A 84 18.13 -7.89 30.45
C LYS A 84 19.16 -7.63 29.37
N GLY A 85 19.26 -6.38 28.93
CA GLY A 85 20.28 -5.95 27.98
C GLY A 85 20.01 -6.24 26.54
N LEU A 86 18.79 -6.65 26.19
CA LEU A 86 18.43 -6.82 24.79
C LEU A 86 18.34 -5.46 24.09
N ARG A 87 18.82 -5.43 22.86
CA ARG A 87 18.73 -4.23 22.04
C ARG A 87 17.33 -4.11 21.46
N ARG A 88 16.70 -2.95 21.68
CA ARG A 88 15.38 -2.65 21.11
C ARG A 88 15.49 -2.53 19.59
N PRO A 89 14.58 -3.15 18.82
CA PRO A 89 14.55 -2.98 17.37
C PRO A 89 14.39 -1.51 16.99
N LYS A 90 15.11 -1.09 15.96
CA LYS A 90 14.99 0.27 15.44
C LYS A 90 13.78 0.36 14.53
N ARG A 91 13.02 1.44 14.68
CA ARG A 91 11.91 1.70 13.79
C ARG A 91 12.44 1.96 12.38
N PRO A 92 11.86 1.32 11.32
CA PRO A 92 12.31 1.56 9.97
C PRO A 92 12.13 3.02 9.58
N MET A 93 13.09 3.52 8.81
CA MET A 93 12.93 4.83 8.20
C MET A 93 11.88 4.74 7.11
N MET A 94 10.92 5.66 7.12
CA MET A 94 9.82 5.68 6.18
C MET A 94 9.79 7.00 5.40
N PRO A 95 10.85 7.27 4.62
CA PRO A 95 10.97 8.57 3.95
C PRO A 95 9.84 8.82 2.96
N PHE A 96 9.34 7.78 2.31
CA PHE A 96 8.26 7.94 1.35
C PHE A 96 6.97 8.42 2.02
N SER A 97 6.61 7.81 3.14
CA SER A 97 5.41 8.19 3.89
C SER A 97 5.49 9.64 4.33
N LYS A 98 6.63 10.03 4.89
CA LYS A 98 6.86 11.40 5.33
C LYS A 98 6.79 12.38 4.16
N LEU A 99 7.49 12.06 3.07
CA LEU A 99 7.49 12.91 1.89
C LEU A 99 6.09 13.07 1.28
N TYR A 100 5.33 11.99 1.27
CA TYR A 100 3.97 12.02 0.75
C TYR A 100 3.07 12.95 1.57
N PHE A 101 3.11 12.82 2.89
CA PHE A 101 2.32 13.66 3.77
C PHE A 101 2.79 15.12 3.74
N ASP A 102 4.09 15.34 3.71
CA ASP A 102 4.64 16.70 3.60
C ASP A 102 4.20 17.37 2.31
N ALA A 103 4.26 16.66 1.20
CA ALA A 103 3.82 17.18 -0.08
C ALA A 103 2.33 17.53 -0.08
N THR A 104 1.52 16.67 0.56
CA THR A 104 0.08 16.90 0.68
C THR A 104 -0.22 18.10 1.58
N SER A 105 0.51 18.24 2.67
CA SER A 105 0.36 19.36 3.59
C SER A 105 0.75 20.69 2.95
N ASN A 106 1.82 20.68 2.16
CA ASN A 106 2.30 21.90 1.49
C ASN A 106 1.31 22.46 0.48
N LYS A 107 0.45 21.63 -0.07
CA LYS A 107 -0.58 22.10 -1.00
C LYS A 107 -1.66 22.91 -0.34
N GLN A 108 -1.76 22.87 0.95
CA GLN A 108 -2.76 23.60 1.72
C GLN A 108 -2.23 24.91 2.30
N GLY A 109 -0.93 25.09 2.20
CA GLY A 109 -0.28 26.29 2.74
C GLY A 109 -0.17 27.43 1.77
#